data_4995e3587ea40a9c672b9684224d84cd
#
_entry.id   4995e3587ea40a9c672b9684224d84cd
#
_cell.length_a   1.000
_cell.length_b   1.000
_cell.length_c   1.000
_cell.angle_alpha   90.00
_cell.angle_beta   90.00
_cell.angle_gamma   90.00
#
_symmetry.space_group_name_H-M   'P 1'
#
loop_
_entity.id
_entity.type
_entity.pdbx_description
1 polymer ?
#
loop_
_entity_poly.entity_id
_entity_poly.type
_entity_poly.pdbx_seq_one_letter_code
_entity_poly.pdbx_strand_id
1 'polypeptide(L)'
;MTAVSTVKRIAMWSGPRNISTAMMRAWENRADTAVVDEPFYACYLTTAKLVHPMQEEILASQSSDWNEVIRSTLRYALRHDQVIQYQKHMTHHMVGDIDEEWFSSVSHAFLIRHPAAVAASYSQKRDSLCPEDIGFKRQKELFDICLLYTSPSPRD
;
A
#
# COMPACT_ATOMS: atom_id res chain seq x y z
N MET A 1 -21.00 -21.23 -20.22
CA MET A 1 -21.00 -20.33 -19.05
C MET A 1 -19.55 -20.04 -18.73
N THR A 2 -19.04 -18.90 -19.14
CA THR A 2 -17.68 -18.44 -18.77
C THR A 2 -17.69 -18.09 -17.29
N ALA A 3 -16.90 -18.80 -16.49
CA ALA A 3 -16.67 -18.47 -15.10
C ALA A 3 -16.15 -17.02 -15.05
N VAL A 4 -16.87 -16.14 -14.38
CA VAL A 4 -16.37 -14.79 -14.08
C VAL A 4 -15.15 -15.00 -13.19
N SER A 5 -13.97 -14.82 -13.76
CA SER A 5 -12.73 -14.88 -13.00
C SER A 5 -12.78 -13.78 -11.95
N THR A 6 -12.86 -14.16 -10.68
CA THR A 6 -12.84 -13.19 -9.59
C THR A 6 -11.45 -12.57 -9.50
N VAL A 7 -11.37 -11.27 -9.68
CA VAL A 7 -10.11 -10.52 -9.55
C VAL A 7 -9.55 -10.68 -8.14
N LYS A 8 -8.32 -11.17 -8.03
CA LYS A 8 -7.59 -11.22 -6.76
C LYS A 8 -6.85 -9.90 -6.53
N ARG A 9 -7.24 -9.18 -5.51
CA ARG A 9 -6.59 -7.93 -5.10
C ARG A 9 -5.63 -8.20 -3.95
N ILE A 10 -4.39 -7.76 -4.09
CA ILE A 10 -3.32 -7.94 -3.10
C ILE A 10 -2.84 -6.56 -2.67
N ALA A 11 -3.07 -6.22 -1.40
CA ALA A 11 -2.49 -5.06 -0.76
C ALA A 11 -1.15 -5.44 -0.13
N MET A 12 -0.05 -5.00 -0.74
CA MET A 12 1.30 -5.23 -0.26
C MET A 12 1.77 -4.03 0.55
N TRP A 13 1.89 -4.23 1.84
CA TRP A 13 2.30 -3.23 2.82
C TRP A 13 3.81 -3.27 3.07
N SER A 14 4.44 -2.12 3.09
CA SER A 14 5.86 -2.01 3.44
C SER A 14 6.19 -0.64 4.06
N GLY A 15 7.22 -0.62 4.88
CA GLY A 15 7.92 0.62 5.22
C GLY A 15 8.89 1.04 4.10
N PRO A 16 9.50 2.23 4.19
CA PRO A 16 10.50 2.66 3.23
C PRO A 16 11.74 1.76 3.26
N ARG A 17 12.50 1.71 2.16
CA ARG A 17 13.74 0.93 2.02
C ARG A 17 13.59 -0.59 2.17
N ASN A 18 12.38 -1.11 1.93
CA ASN A 18 12.05 -2.55 1.98
C ASN A 18 11.99 -3.19 0.59
N ILE A 19 12.68 -2.64 -0.42
CA ILE A 19 12.69 -3.14 -1.80
C ILE A 19 11.29 -3.28 -2.45
N SER A 20 10.30 -2.56 -1.95
CA SER A 20 8.91 -2.65 -2.40
C SER A 20 8.70 -2.31 -3.87
N THR A 21 9.49 -1.36 -4.41
CA THR A 21 9.46 -1.02 -5.83
C THR A 21 9.96 -2.17 -6.71
N ALA A 22 11.06 -2.84 -6.32
CA ALA A 22 11.55 -4.00 -7.05
C ALA A 22 10.53 -5.16 -7.02
N MET A 23 9.88 -5.37 -5.88
CA MET A 23 8.80 -6.35 -5.76
C MET A 23 7.62 -6.00 -6.68
N MET A 24 7.17 -4.74 -6.69
CA MET A 24 6.10 -4.30 -7.59
C MET A 24 6.46 -4.50 -9.06
N ARG A 25 7.70 -4.18 -9.47
CA ARG A 25 8.16 -4.40 -10.84
C ARG A 25 8.20 -5.89 -11.22
N ALA A 26 8.54 -6.76 -10.28
CA ALA A 26 8.47 -8.21 -10.49
C ALA A 26 7.02 -8.68 -10.75
N TRP A 27 6.04 -8.14 -10.03
CA TRP A 27 4.62 -8.40 -10.29
C TRP A 27 4.14 -7.82 -11.61
N GLU A 28 4.58 -6.62 -11.97
CA GLU A 28 4.24 -5.94 -13.23
C GLU A 28 4.72 -6.73 -14.47
N ASN A 29 5.82 -7.48 -14.36
CA ASN A 29 6.31 -8.34 -15.45
C ASN A 29 5.42 -9.55 -15.76
N ARG A 30 4.41 -9.83 -14.92
CA ARG A 30 3.42 -10.87 -15.18
C ARG A 30 2.35 -10.36 -16.13
N ALA A 31 2.00 -11.14 -17.13
CA ALA A 31 0.94 -10.78 -18.09
C ALA A 31 -0.44 -10.69 -17.44
N ASP A 32 -0.68 -11.49 -16.38
CA ASP A 32 -1.97 -11.61 -15.68
C ASP A 32 -2.17 -10.57 -14.54
N THR A 33 -1.24 -9.61 -14.39
CA THR A 33 -1.22 -8.70 -13.24
C THR A 33 -1.24 -7.24 -13.67
N ALA A 34 -2.09 -6.45 -13.03
CA ALA A 34 -2.01 -4.98 -13.03
C ALA A 34 -1.42 -4.49 -11.71
N VAL A 35 -0.60 -3.43 -11.75
CA VAL A 35 -0.02 -2.83 -10.55
C VAL A 35 -0.61 -1.44 -10.29
N VAL A 36 -0.75 -1.10 -9.01
CA VAL A 36 -1.12 0.23 -8.52
C VAL A 36 -0.03 0.67 -7.54
N ASP A 37 0.62 1.79 -7.83
CA ASP A 37 1.76 2.29 -7.05
C ASP A 37 1.31 3.43 -6.14
N GLU A 38 1.43 3.22 -4.83
CA GLU A 38 1.22 4.21 -3.77
C GLU A 38 -0.04 5.09 -3.94
N PRO A 39 -1.23 4.49 -4.05
CA PRO A 39 -2.46 5.25 -4.37
C PRO A 39 -2.82 6.30 -3.31
N PHE A 40 -2.36 6.14 -2.07
CA PHE A 40 -2.64 7.05 -0.95
C PHE A 40 -1.60 8.16 -0.75
N TYR A 41 -0.66 8.33 -1.69
CA TYR A 41 0.42 9.29 -1.49
C TYR A 41 -0.07 10.75 -1.43
N ALA A 42 -0.99 11.15 -2.32
CA ALA A 42 -1.60 12.49 -2.28
C ALA A 42 -2.41 12.71 -0.99
N CYS A 43 -3.16 11.70 -0.53
CA CYS A 43 -3.88 11.74 0.74
C CYS A 43 -2.91 11.98 1.92
N TYR A 44 -1.79 11.25 1.94
CA TYR A 44 -0.77 11.41 2.95
C TYR A 44 -0.16 12.81 2.97
N LEU A 45 0.28 13.33 1.83
CA LEU A 45 0.88 14.67 1.74
C LEU A 45 -0.06 15.75 2.25
N THR A 46 -1.34 15.66 1.88
CA THR A 46 -2.38 16.61 2.29
C THR A 46 -2.67 16.52 3.78
N THR A 47 -2.85 15.31 4.31
CA THR A 47 -3.22 15.08 5.72
C THR A 47 -2.06 15.41 6.66
N ALA A 48 -0.85 15.01 6.32
CA ALA A 48 0.36 15.27 7.10
C ALA A 48 0.90 16.70 6.93
N LYS A 49 0.32 17.50 6.01
CA LYS A 49 0.75 18.86 5.69
C LYS A 49 2.25 18.96 5.38
N LEU A 50 2.76 17.96 4.69
CA LEU A 50 4.18 17.90 4.31
C LEU A 50 4.43 18.69 3.05
N VAL A 51 5.57 19.40 3.02
CA VAL A 51 6.08 20.03 1.81
C VAL A 51 6.99 19.04 1.11
N HIS A 52 6.66 18.71 -0.13
CA HIS A 52 7.44 17.79 -0.95
C HIS A 52 7.80 18.46 -2.29
N PRO A 53 9.02 18.29 -2.82
CA PRO A 53 9.46 18.97 -4.05
C PRO A 53 8.55 18.75 -5.27
N MET A 54 7.86 17.61 -5.35
CA MET A 54 6.95 17.26 -6.44
C MET A 54 5.48 17.23 -6.00
N GLN A 55 5.13 17.97 -4.95
CA GLN A 55 3.79 17.93 -4.37
C GLN A 55 2.70 18.38 -5.37
N GLU A 56 2.97 19.43 -6.14
CA GLU A 56 2.00 19.95 -7.10
C GLU A 56 1.67 18.93 -8.18
N GLU A 57 2.67 18.24 -8.72
CA GLU A 57 2.49 17.21 -9.74
C GLU A 57 1.75 15.98 -9.16
N ILE A 58 2.06 15.59 -7.92
CA ILE A 58 1.39 14.50 -7.25
C ILE A 58 -0.09 14.83 -7.03
N LEU A 59 -0.39 16.01 -6.49
CA LEU A 59 -1.77 16.45 -6.23
C LEU A 59 -2.56 16.70 -7.54
N ALA A 60 -1.88 17.02 -8.64
CA ALA A 60 -2.51 17.13 -9.95
C ALA A 60 -2.84 15.75 -10.57
N SER A 61 -2.11 14.70 -10.21
CA SER A 61 -2.24 13.36 -10.80
C SER A 61 -3.01 12.37 -9.95
N GLN A 62 -3.13 12.61 -8.65
CA GLN A 62 -3.80 11.72 -7.69
C GLN A 62 -4.83 12.49 -6.85
N SER A 63 -5.94 11.83 -6.52
CA SER A 63 -6.91 12.37 -5.57
C SER A 63 -6.34 12.38 -4.14
N SER A 64 -6.68 13.42 -3.38
CA SER A 64 -6.40 13.51 -1.95
C SER A 64 -7.60 13.11 -1.06
N ASP A 65 -8.70 12.68 -1.67
CA ASP A 65 -9.87 12.14 -0.94
C ASP A 65 -9.71 10.64 -0.72
N TRP A 66 -9.62 10.23 0.54
CA TRP A 66 -9.43 8.84 0.96
C TRP A 66 -10.50 7.89 0.38
N ASN A 67 -11.77 8.29 0.46
CA ASN A 67 -12.87 7.45 0.00
C ASN A 67 -12.88 7.32 -1.53
N GLU A 68 -12.51 8.38 -2.24
CA GLU A 68 -12.36 8.33 -3.69
C GLU A 68 -11.22 7.40 -4.11
N VAL A 69 -10.07 7.50 -3.45
CA VAL A 69 -8.92 6.63 -3.71
C VAL A 69 -9.25 5.17 -3.41
N ILE A 70 -9.92 4.87 -2.30
CA ILE A 70 -10.38 3.50 -1.97
C ILE A 70 -11.29 2.98 -3.10
N ARG A 71 -12.33 3.75 -3.44
CA ARG A 71 -13.29 3.33 -4.49
C ARG A 71 -12.62 3.14 -5.85
N SER A 72 -11.76 4.06 -6.25
CA SER A 72 -11.07 3.98 -7.56
C SER A 72 -10.10 2.80 -7.59
N THR A 73 -9.37 2.55 -6.50
CA THR A 73 -8.43 1.43 -6.40
C THR A 73 -9.16 0.09 -6.45
N LEU A 74 -10.28 -0.07 -5.71
CA LEU A 74 -11.07 -1.30 -5.73
C LEU A 74 -11.81 -1.53 -7.07
N ARG A 75 -12.16 -0.46 -7.78
CA ARG A 75 -12.84 -0.50 -9.07
C ARG A 75 -11.89 -0.42 -10.27
N TYR A 76 -10.59 -0.41 -10.04
CA TYR A 76 -9.59 -0.33 -11.11
C TYR A 76 -9.86 -1.38 -12.19
N ALA A 77 -10.03 -0.90 -13.42
CA ALA A 77 -10.34 -1.76 -14.56
C ALA A 77 -9.09 -2.54 -14.98
N LEU A 78 -9.16 -3.83 -14.86
CA LEU A 78 -8.14 -4.75 -15.38
C LEU A 78 -8.38 -5.02 -16.87
N ARG A 79 -7.30 -5.26 -17.61
CA ARG A 79 -7.41 -5.80 -18.96
C ARG A 79 -8.04 -7.19 -18.91
N HIS A 80 -8.61 -7.65 -20.02
CA HIS A 80 -9.34 -8.93 -20.09
C HIS A 80 -8.50 -10.16 -19.73
N ASP A 81 -7.18 -10.06 -19.85
CA ASP A 81 -6.20 -11.11 -19.56
C ASP A 81 -5.63 -11.00 -18.13
N GLN A 82 -5.98 -9.95 -17.39
CA GLN A 82 -5.50 -9.73 -16.03
C GLN A 82 -6.52 -10.20 -15.01
N VAL A 83 -6.05 -10.96 -14.03
CA VAL A 83 -6.86 -11.53 -12.94
C VAL A 83 -6.31 -11.14 -11.55
N ILE A 84 -5.16 -10.48 -11.51
CA ILE A 84 -4.51 -10.02 -10.29
C ILE A 84 -4.35 -8.50 -10.35
N GLN A 85 -4.71 -7.84 -9.25
CA GLN A 85 -4.34 -6.47 -8.98
C GLN A 85 -3.36 -6.44 -7.81
N TYR A 86 -2.14 -6.01 -8.06
CA TYR A 86 -1.13 -5.80 -7.03
C TYR A 86 -1.08 -4.32 -6.65
N GLN A 87 -1.32 -4.00 -5.39
CA GLN A 87 -1.31 -2.65 -4.86
C GLN A 87 -0.09 -2.49 -3.96
N LYS A 88 0.82 -1.59 -4.30
CA LYS A 88 1.94 -1.23 -3.43
C LYS A 88 1.50 -0.12 -2.49
N HIS A 89 1.56 -0.39 -1.20
CA HIS A 89 1.21 0.55 -0.14
C HIS A 89 2.40 0.83 0.77
N MET A 90 2.58 2.10 1.10
CA MET A 90 3.54 2.51 2.13
C MET A 90 2.78 2.67 3.45
N THR A 91 3.22 1.97 4.49
CA THR A 91 2.53 1.95 5.78
C THR A 91 2.44 3.33 6.42
N HIS A 92 3.47 4.17 6.27
CA HIS A 92 3.49 5.53 6.79
C HIS A 92 2.57 6.50 6.04
N HIS A 93 2.04 6.13 4.85
CA HIS A 93 1.02 6.93 4.18
C HIS A 93 -0.36 6.81 4.85
N MET A 94 -0.59 5.76 5.62
CA MET A 94 -1.87 5.50 6.28
C MET A 94 -1.97 6.32 7.57
N VAL A 95 -2.29 7.60 7.44
CA VAL A 95 -2.41 8.55 8.56
C VAL A 95 -3.86 9.02 8.73
N GLY A 96 -4.22 9.38 9.97
CA GLY A 96 -5.56 9.85 10.30
C GLY A 96 -6.57 8.72 10.50
N ASP A 97 -7.84 9.11 10.53
CA ASP A 97 -8.98 8.21 10.72
C ASP A 97 -9.43 7.70 9.34
N ILE A 98 -8.98 6.51 8.98
CA ILE A 98 -9.22 5.90 7.68
C ILE A 98 -10.28 4.82 7.86
N ASP A 99 -11.29 4.84 6.99
CA ASP A 99 -12.23 3.74 6.91
C ASP A 99 -11.48 2.44 6.52
N GLU A 100 -11.54 1.45 7.40
CA GLU A 100 -10.84 0.18 7.24
C GLU A 100 -11.73 -0.93 6.65
N GLU A 101 -13.02 -0.65 6.40
CA GLU A 101 -13.95 -1.67 5.87
C GLU A 101 -13.47 -2.28 4.55
N TRP A 102 -12.76 -1.50 3.72
CA TRP A 102 -12.22 -2.00 2.45
C TRP A 102 -11.13 -3.09 2.63
N PHE A 103 -10.55 -3.22 3.83
CA PHE A 103 -9.55 -4.25 4.13
C PHE A 103 -10.11 -5.66 3.90
N SER A 104 -11.40 -5.87 4.14
CA SER A 104 -12.07 -7.14 3.84
C SER A 104 -12.14 -7.49 2.34
N SER A 105 -11.96 -6.49 1.47
CA SER A 105 -12.06 -6.63 0.01
C SER A 105 -10.74 -7.01 -0.67
N VAL A 106 -9.65 -7.11 0.07
CA VAL A 106 -8.31 -7.38 -0.45
C VAL A 106 -7.59 -8.43 0.39
N SER A 107 -6.63 -9.11 -0.22
CA SER A 107 -5.69 -9.97 0.52
C SER A 107 -4.50 -9.15 0.96
N HIS A 108 -4.12 -9.22 2.22
CA HIS A 108 -3.01 -8.46 2.77
C HIS A 108 -1.73 -9.27 2.78
N ALA A 109 -0.62 -8.62 2.41
CA ALA A 109 0.73 -9.14 2.56
C ALA A 109 1.63 -8.02 3.10
N PHE A 110 2.62 -8.39 3.89
CA PHE A 110 3.53 -7.46 4.53
C PHE A 110 4.97 -7.80 4.14
N LEU A 111 5.63 -6.85 3.49
CA LEU A 111 7.05 -6.97 3.15
C LEU A 111 7.87 -6.42 4.31
N ILE A 112 8.69 -7.28 4.89
CA ILE A 112 9.53 -6.95 6.05
C ILE A 112 11.00 -7.11 5.70
N ARG A 113 11.82 -6.25 6.30
CA ARG A 113 13.27 -6.29 6.21
C ARG A 113 13.84 -6.08 7.61
N HIS A 114 15.01 -6.65 7.88
CA HIS A 114 15.66 -6.47 9.18
C HIS A 114 15.81 -4.98 9.53
N PRO A 115 15.38 -4.52 10.71
CA PRO A 115 15.34 -3.09 11.05
C PRO A 115 16.70 -2.38 10.91
N ALA A 116 17.79 -3.02 11.33
CA ALA A 116 19.13 -2.45 11.18
C ALA A 116 19.52 -2.22 9.71
N ALA A 117 19.10 -3.11 8.79
CA ALA A 117 19.36 -2.95 7.37
C ALA A 117 18.52 -1.82 6.76
N VAL A 118 17.30 -1.60 7.26
CA VAL A 118 16.45 -0.47 6.87
C VAL A 118 17.06 0.83 7.37
N ALA A 119 17.44 0.92 8.64
CA ALA A 119 18.06 2.09 9.24
C ALA A 119 19.37 2.47 8.52
N ALA A 120 20.25 1.51 8.27
CA ALA A 120 21.49 1.74 7.52
C ALA A 120 21.25 2.24 6.09
N SER A 121 20.24 1.72 5.41
CA SER A 121 19.88 2.16 4.05
C SER A 121 19.20 3.54 4.03
N TYR A 122 18.47 3.89 5.08
CA TYR A 122 17.77 5.16 5.21
C TYR A 122 18.72 6.31 5.55
N SER A 123 19.66 6.09 6.49
CA SER A 123 20.65 7.08 6.93
C SER A 123 21.61 7.52 5.84
N GLN A 124 21.79 6.71 4.78
CA GLN A 124 22.60 7.13 3.62
C GLN A 124 21.99 8.31 2.83
N LYS A 125 20.72 8.62 3.03
CA LYS A 125 19.99 9.65 2.27
C LYS A 125 19.42 10.77 3.13
N ARG A 126 19.50 10.66 4.44
CA ARG A 126 18.97 11.65 5.38
C ARG A 126 19.87 11.77 6.61
N ASP A 127 20.05 13.00 7.07
CA ASP A 127 20.92 13.35 8.21
C ASP A 127 20.29 13.00 9.57
N SER A 128 18.98 12.76 9.62
CA SER A 128 18.25 12.35 10.81
C SER A 128 17.36 11.15 10.53
N LEU A 129 17.28 10.25 11.48
CA LEU A 129 16.41 9.07 11.45
C LEU A 129 15.49 9.10 12.66
N CYS A 130 14.19 9.16 12.40
CA CYS A 130 13.15 8.98 13.40
C CYS A 130 12.51 7.59 13.24
N PRO A 131 12.16 6.87 14.31
CA PRO A 131 11.48 5.56 14.21
C PRO A 131 10.20 5.60 13.37
N GLU A 132 9.49 6.71 13.39
CA GLU A 132 8.27 6.94 12.62
C GLU A 132 8.55 6.96 11.11
N ASP A 133 9.71 7.49 10.69
CA ASP A 133 10.13 7.58 9.28
C ASP A 133 10.32 6.21 8.63
N ILE A 134 10.68 5.20 9.40
CA ILE A 134 10.86 3.82 8.90
C ILE A 134 9.58 2.98 8.93
N GLY A 135 8.51 3.51 9.51
CA GLY A 135 7.15 2.98 9.40
C GLY A 135 6.89 1.66 10.13
N PHE A 136 7.79 1.11 10.94
CA PHE A 136 7.61 -0.19 11.60
C PHE A 136 6.44 -0.21 12.59
N LYS A 137 6.28 0.87 13.36
CA LYS A 137 5.16 0.96 14.32
C LYS A 137 3.83 0.92 13.56
N ARG A 138 3.69 1.75 12.54
CA ARG A 138 2.46 1.79 11.73
C ARG A 138 2.23 0.48 10.98
N GLN A 139 3.28 -0.17 10.51
CA GLN A 139 3.18 -1.49 9.86
C GLN A 139 2.63 -2.55 10.82
N LYS A 140 3.07 -2.54 12.09
CA LYS A 140 2.52 -3.45 13.10
C LYS A 140 1.06 -3.15 13.39
N GLU A 141 0.68 -1.88 13.56
CA GLU A 141 -0.71 -1.47 13.78
C GLU A 141 -1.62 -1.96 12.64
N LEU A 142 -1.21 -1.73 11.38
CA LEU A 142 -1.95 -2.20 10.22
C LEU A 142 -2.03 -3.73 10.14
N PHE A 143 -0.97 -4.43 10.53
CA PHE A 143 -1.00 -5.88 10.60
C PHE A 143 -2.03 -6.38 11.61
N ASP A 144 -2.07 -5.79 12.81
CA ASP A 144 -3.04 -6.15 13.84
C ASP A 144 -4.50 -5.88 13.36
N ILE A 145 -4.74 -4.76 12.68
CA ILE A 145 -6.03 -4.44 12.07
C ILE A 145 -6.39 -5.48 10.99
N CYS A 146 -5.46 -5.80 10.09
CA CYS A 146 -5.70 -6.79 9.05
C CYS A 146 -6.09 -8.16 9.62
N LEU A 147 -5.56 -8.55 10.77
CA LEU A 147 -5.94 -9.80 11.43
C LEU A 147 -7.42 -9.82 11.82
N LEU A 148 -8.03 -8.69 12.16
CA LEU A 148 -9.46 -8.61 12.48
C LEU A 148 -10.35 -8.92 11.27
N TYR A 149 -9.87 -8.57 10.06
CA TYR A 149 -10.63 -8.75 8.82
C TYR A 149 -10.30 -10.05 8.07
N THR A 150 -9.18 -10.69 8.37
CA THR A 150 -8.67 -11.84 7.62
C THR A 150 -8.50 -13.11 8.44
N SER A 151 -8.59 -13.03 9.77
CA SER A 151 -8.58 -14.21 10.62
C SER A 151 -9.81 -15.07 10.33
N PRO A 152 -9.63 -16.38 10.09
CA PRO A 152 -10.77 -17.26 10.12
C PRO A 152 -11.42 -17.14 11.50
N SER A 153 -12.74 -16.93 11.52
CA SER A 153 -13.50 -17.05 12.76
C SER A 153 -13.09 -18.36 13.45
N PRO A 154 -12.82 -18.36 14.78
CA PRO A 154 -12.64 -19.62 15.47
C PRO A 154 -13.88 -20.44 15.17
N ARG A 155 -13.74 -21.46 14.35
CA ARG A 155 -14.82 -22.42 14.17
C ARG A 155 -14.79 -23.30 15.40
N ASP A 156 -15.93 -23.36 16.01
CA ASP A 156 -16.32 -24.27 17.07
C ASP A 156 -15.88 -25.70 16.77
#